data_0ee71e7a682f1eda912b5e51737099c2
#
_entry.id   0ee71e7a682f1eda912b5e51737099c2
#
_cell.length_a   1.000
_cell.length_b   1.000
_cell.length_c   1.000
_cell.angle_alpha   90.00
_cell.angle_beta   90.00
_cell.angle_gamma   90.00
#
_symmetry.space_group_name_H-M   'P 1'
#
loop_
_entity.id
_entity.type
_entity.pdbx_description
1 polymer ?
#
loop_
_entity_poly.entity_id
_entity_poly.type
_entity_poly.pdbx_seq_one_letter_code
_entity_poly.pdbx_strand_id
1 'polypeptide(L)'
;MPYQNNEEGRRKRTEYMRKWRRANPEKVLAISRSPKCKAKARAYRLAHKKEASQRTLLYMARHPEKVRARERKYYLEHPEKLKEKRRKWANAHREYINRKRKEWLLKNKEQSIMRGAVNYMLRTAKIKKICRSIEYLGCSPQELREHIEKQFRDGMTWENHGPVWHVDHIIPVAWWDYKNDPDAIFRASHYSNLQPLFAKENCIKGARYAG
;
A
#
# COMPACT_ATOMS: atom_id res chain seq x y z
N MET A 1 -46.40 47.81 -11.65
CA MET A 1 -47.04 47.39 -10.38
C MET A 1 -45.92 47.01 -9.42
N PRO A 2 -45.76 47.66 -8.26
CA PRO A 2 -44.79 47.24 -7.29
C PRO A 2 -45.32 45.93 -6.66
N TYR A 3 -44.55 44.86 -6.71
CA TYR A 3 -44.87 43.60 -6.05
C TYR A 3 -44.95 43.87 -4.54
N GLN A 4 -46.13 43.63 -3.95
CA GLN A 4 -46.32 43.75 -2.52
C GLN A 4 -45.34 42.80 -1.82
N ASN A 5 -44.72 43.23 -0.74
CA ASN A 5 -43.67 42.52 -0.03
C ASN A 5 -44.24 41.38 0.91
N ASN A 6 -45.43 40.90 0.54
CA ASN A 6 -46.12 39.79 1.21
C ASN A 6 -45.72 38.42 0.60
N GLU A 7 -46.13 37.37 1.22
CA GLU A 7 -45.77 35.97 0.82
C GLU A 7 -46.24 35.64 -0.61
N GLU A 8 -47.40 36.10 -0.99
CA GLU A 8 -47.96 35.91 -2.33
C GLU A 8 -47.14 36.64 -3.41
N GLY A 9 -46.74 37.88 -3.15
CA GLY A 9 -45.86 38.61 -4.05
C GLY A 9 -44.49 37.96 -4.24
N ARG A 10 -43.92 37.38 -3.18
CA ARG A 10 -42.68 36.58 -3.25
C ARG A 10 -42.86 35.34 -4.10
N ARG A 11 -43.97 34.61 -3.97
CA ARG A 11 -44.30 33.41 -4.79
C ARG A 11 -44.45 33.80 -6.27
N LYS A 12 -45.22 34.81 -6.61
CA LYS A 12 -45.37 35.31 -7.99
C LYS A 12 -44.05 35.73 -8.63
N ARG A 13 -43.22 36.43 -7.89
CA ARG A 13 -41.86 36.82 -8.34
C ARG A 13 -40.96 35.60 -8.59
N THR A 14 -41.00 34.60 -7.70
CA THR A 14 -40.21 33.39 -7.84
C THR A 14 -40.62 32.61 -9.09
N GLU A 15 -41.92 32.48 -9.34
CA GLU A 15 -42.47 31.82 -10.51
C GLU A 15 -42.12 32.58 -11.81
N TYR A 16 -42.25 33.89 -11.83
CA TYR A 16 -41.82 34.69 -12.95
C TYR A 16 -40.33 34.50 -13.25
N MET A 17 -39.46 34.57 -12.24
CA MET A 17 -38.03 34.37 -12.43
C MET A 17 -37.69 32.97 -12.90
N ARG A 18 -38.46 31.96 -12.51
CA ARG A 18 -38.31 30.59 -13.00
C ARG A 18 -38.65 30.46 -14.47
N LYS A 19 -39.78 31.09 -14.91
CA LYS A 19 -40.18 31.15 -16.30
C LYS A 19 -39.19 31.95 -17.16
N TRP A 20 -38.73 33.08 -16.68
CA TRP A 20 -37.73 33.92 -17.35
C TRP A 20 -36.40 33.17 -17.57
N ARG A 21 -35.89 32.50 -16.54
CA ARG A 21 -34.66 31.70 -16.66
C ARG A 21 -34.76 30.57 -17.68
N ARG A 22 -35.88 29.94 -17.78
CA ARG A 22 -36.15 28.90 -18.80
C ARG A 22 -36.17 29.48 -20.21
N ALA A 23 -36.77 30.66 -20.37
CA ALA A 23 -36.84 31.33 -21.64
C ALA A 23 -35.54 32.02 -22.08
N ASN A 24 -34.62 32.28 -21.17
CA ASN A 24 -33.38 33.03 -21.46
C ASN A 24 -32.10 32.32 -20.95
N PRO A 25 -31.83 31.10 -21.39
CA PRO A 25 -30.71 30.28 -20.86
C PRO A 25 -29.35 30.93 -21.11
N GLU A 26 -29.16 31.56 -22.28
CA GLU A 26 -27.90 32.25 -22.62
C GLU A 26 -27.61 33.44 -21.71
N LYS A 27 -28.62 34.29 -21.43
CA LYS A 27 -28.49 35.42 -20.51
C LYS A 27 -28.18 34.97 -19.10
N VAL A 28 -28.82 33.89 -18.63
CA VAL A 28 -28.52 33.27 -17.34
C VAL A 28 -27.06 32.80 -17.27
N LEU A 29 -26.60 32.15 -18.35
CA LEU A 29 -25.22 31.70 -18.45
C LEU A 29 -24.22 32.84 -18.45
N ALA A 30 -24.50 33.92 -19.22
CA ALA A 30 -23.68 35.12 -19.24
C ALA A 30 -23.57 35.79 -17.86
N ILE A 31 -24.70 35.91 -17.16
CA ILE A 31 -24.74 36.47 -15.79
C ILE A 31 -23.90 35.61 -14.85
N SER A 32 -24.05 34.27 -14.89
CA SER A 32 -23.33 33.35 -14.03
C SER A 32 -21.80 33.35 -14.27
N ARG A 33 -21.40 33.64 -15.52
CA ARG A 33 -19.99 33.74 -15.94
C ARG A 33 -19.37 35.12 -15.63
N SER A 34 -20.17 36.10 -15.27
CA SER A 34 -19.67 37.43 -14.98
C SER A 34 -18.67 37.46 -13.81
N PRO A 35 -17.66 38.32 -13.82
CA PRO A 35 -16.67 38.43 -12.75
C PRO A 35 -17.33 38.65 -11.38
N LYS A 36 -18.37 39.45 -11.31
CA LYS A 36 -19.12 39.75 -10.08
C LYS A 36 -19.78 38.52 -9.49
N CYS A 37 -20.46 37.68 -10.31
CA CYS A 37 -21.06 36.44 -9.84
C CYS A 37 -20.02 35.42 -9.41
N LYS A 38 -18.91 35.29 -10.14
CA LYS A 38 -17.78 34.41 -9.78
C LYS A 38 -17.17 34.83 -8.45
N ALA A 39 -16.95 36.12 -8.23
CA ALA A 39 -16.42 36.65 -6.97
C ALA A 39 -17.35 36.33 -5.79
N LYS A 40 -18.66 36.62 -5.95
CA LYS A 40 -19.68 36.30 -4.93
C LYS A 40 -19.73 34.79 -4.61
N ALA A 41 -19.70 33.93 -5.63
CA ALA A 41 -19.70 32.48 -5.45
C ALA A 41 -18.41 31.99 -4.77
N ARG A 42 -17.26 32.64 -5.05
CA ARG A 42 -15.99 32.34 -4.37
C ARG A 42 -16.03 32.71 -2.90
N ALA A 43 -16.53 33.95 -2.59
CA ALA A 43 -16.67 34.39 -1.21
C ALA A 43 -17.61 33.51 -0.40
N TYR A 44 -18.76 33.10 -0.96
CA TYR A 44 -19.69 32.17 -0.34
C TYR A 44 -19.02 30.82 -0.04
N ARG A 45 -18.31 30.21 -1.04
CA ARG A 45 -17.59 28.96 -0.85
C ARG A 45 -16.52 29.03 0.23
N LEU A 46 -15.80 30.16 0.33
CA LEU A 46 -14.80 30.35 1.38
C LEU A 46 -15.46 30.44 2.76
N ALA A 47 -16.53 31.23 2.88
CA ALA A 47 -17.26 31.37 4.14
C ALA A 47 -17.85 30.05 4.65
N HIS A 48 -18.39 29.21 3.74
CA HIS A 48 -19.04 27.94 4.10
C HIS A 48 -18.16 26.70 3.90
N LYS A 49 -16.84 26.87 3.76
CA LYS A 49 -15.91 25.75 3.48
C LYS A 49 -15.94 24.68 4.56
N LYS A 50 -15.98 25.06 5.83
CA LYS A 50 -16.01 24.12 6.96
C LYS A 50 -17.29 23.29 6.96
N GLU A 51 -18.45 23.95 6.81
CA GLU A 51 -19.76 23.27 6.76
C GLU A 51 -19.87 22.30 5.59
N ALA A 52 -19.40 22.71 4.40
CA ALA A 52 -19.37 21.85 3.22
C ALA A 52 -18.49 20.61 3.43
N SER A 53 -17.33 20.77 4.08
CA SER A 53 -16.44 19.66 4.43
C SER A 53 -17.10 18.70 5.42
N GLN A 54 -17.73 19.22 6.47
CA GLN A 54 -18.46 18.40 7.45
C GLN A 54 -19.60 17.62 6.80
N ARG A 55 -20.38 18.27 5.93
CA ARG A 55 -21.47 17.61 5.19
C ARG A 55 -20.95 16.47 4.31
N THR A 56 -19.81 16.69 3.66
CA THR A 56 -19.17 15.67 2.84
C THR A 56 -18.71 14.49 3.68
N LEU A 57 -18.06 14.72 4.83
CA LEU A 57 -17.64 13.67 5.76
C LEU A 57 -18.84 12.86 6.27
N LEU A 58 -19.91 13.52 6.65
CA LEU A 58 -21.15 12.85 7.08
C LEU A 58 -21.76 12.01 5.97
N TYR A 59 -21.78 12.51 4.73
CA TYR A 59 -22.24 11.72 3.59
C TYR A 59 -21.38 10.48 3.36
N MET A 60 -20.05 10.62 3.40
CA MET A 60 -19.11 9.50 3.25
C MET A 60 -19.28 8.44 4.34
N ALA A 61 -19.50 8.89 5.58
CA ALA A 61 -19.75 7.99 6.71
C ALA A 61 -21.10 7.24 6.58
N ARG A 62 -22.13 7.90 6.05
CA ARG A 62 -23.45 7.29 5.84
C ARG A 62 -23.52 6.35 4.63
N HIS A 63 -22.63 6.53 3.63
CA HIS A 63 -22.67 5.81 2.36
C HIS A 63 -21.30 5.23 1.96
N PRO A 64 -20.64 4.44 2.82
CA PRO A 64 -19.29 3.92 2.57
C PRO A 64 -19.22 3.03 1.32
N GLU A 65 -20.29 2.29 1.03
CA GLU A 65 -20.40 1.43 -0.16
C GLU A 65 -20.39 2.22 -1.47
N LYS A 66 -21.11 3.34 -1.52
CA LYS A 66 -21.14 4.23 -2.70
C LYS A 66 -19.80 4.91 -2.93
N VAL A 67 -19.15 5.32 -1.84
CA VAL A 67 -17.81 5.93 -1.91
C VAL A 67 -16.81 4.92 -2.45
N ARG A 68 -16.78 3.70 -1.89
CA ARG A 68 -15.89 2.61 -2.35
C ARG A 68 -16.13 2.23 -3.81
N ALA A 69 -17.40 2.15 -4.22
CA ALA A 69 -17.75 1.85 -5.61
C ALA A 69 -17.25 2.93 -6.58
N ARG A 70 -17.43 4.22 -6.23
CA ARG A 70 -16.92 5.36 -7.01
C ARG A 70 -15.40 5.36 -7.09
N GLU A 71 -14.71 5.10 -5.98
CA GLU A 71 -13.25 5.02 -5.94
C GLU A 71 -12.74 3.86 -6.78
N ARG A 72 -13.35 2.66 -6.64
CA ARG A 72 -12.98 1.50 -7.46
C ARG A 72 -13.13 1.81 -8.96
N LYS A 73 -14.26 2.43 -9.36
CA LYS A 73 -14.46 2.85 -10.75
C LYS A 73 -13.36 3.80 -11.22
N TYR A 74 -13.04 4.83 -10.43
CA TYR A 74 -11.97 5.76 -10.76
C TYR A 74 -10.60 5.09 -10.89
N TYR A 75 -10.28 4.12 -10.01
CA TYR A 75 -9.03 3.35 -10.09
C TYR A 75 -8.94 2.50 -11.37
N LEU A 76 -10.05 1.93 -11.80
CA LEU A 76 -10.11 1.15 -13.04
C LEU A 76 -10.01 2.01 -14.30
N GLU A 77 -10.62 3.19 -14.30
CA GLU A 77 -10.61 4.11 -15.43
C GLU A 77 -9.29 4.88 -15.61
N HIS A 78 -8.51 5.04 -14.52
CA HIS A 78 -7.32 5.91 -14.54
C HIS A 78 -6.05 5.27 -13.97
N PRO A 79 -5.67 4.03 -14.33
CA PRO A 79 -4.54 3.31 -13.74
C PRO A 79 -3.21 4.04 -13.96
N GLU A 80 -2.96 4.58 -15.16
CA GLU A 80 -1.70 5.25 -15.49
C GLU A 80 -1.54 6.60 -14.77
N LYS A 81 -2.60 7.38 -14.63
CA LYS A 81 -2.57 8.62 -13.84
C LYS A 81 -2.23 8.35 -12.38
N LEU A 82 -2.78 7.29 -11.83
CA LEU A 82 -2.51 6.89 -10.44
C LEU A 82 -1.08 6.38 -10.25
N LYS A 83 -0.59 5.62 -11.20
CA LYS A 83 0.81 5.14 -11.22
C LYS A 83 1.79 6.32 -11.30
N GLU A 84 1.53 7.27 -12.18
CA GLU A 84 2.34 8.48 -12.31
C GLU A 84 2.31 9.33 -11.03
N LYS A 85 1.13 9.54 -10.43
CA LYS A 85 0.97 10.25 -9.17
C LYS A 85 1.75 9.59 -8.04
N ARG A 86 1.68 8.26 -7.92
CA ARG A 86 2.45 7.49 -6.94
C ARG A 86 3.94 7.65 -7.16
N ARG A 87 4.41 7.56 -8.42
CA ARG A 87 5.82 7.75 -8.78
C ARG A 87 6.33 9.14 -8.42
N LYS A 88 5.58 10.19 -8.77
CA LYS A 88 5.92 11.58 -8.41
C LYS A 88 6.00 11.77 -6.90
N TRP A 89 5.01 11.26 -6.18
CA TRP A 89 5.00 11.33 -4.72
C TRP A 89 6.18 10.57 -4.10
N ALA A 90 6.45 9.34 -4.55
CA ALA A 90 7.57 8.53 -4.05
C ALA A 90 8.92 9.20 -4.31
N ASN A 91 9.11 9.82 -5.48
CA ASN A 91 10.34 10.55 -5.80
C ASN A 91 10.50 11.80 -4.90
N ALA A 92 9.42 12.56 -4.70
CA ALA A 92 9.45 13.75 -3.84
C ALA A 92 9.66 13.40 -2.34
N HIS A 93 9.30 12.17 -1.91
CA HIS A 93 9.38 11.74 -0.51
C HIS A 93 10.38 10.59 -0.30
N ARG A 94 11.39 10.47 -1.18
CA ARG A 94 12.36 9.36 -1.17
C ARG A 94 13.07 9.20 0.18
N GLU A 95 13.54 10.30 0.75
CA GLU A 95 14.24 10.27 2.05
C GLU A 95 13.32 9.81 3.18
N TYR A 96 12.09 10.33 3.23
CA TYR A 96 11.08 9.90 4.19
C TYR A 96 10.80 8.39 4.07
N ILE A 97 10.59 7.89 2.84
CA ILE A 97 10.33 6.47 2.58
C ILE A 97 11.52 5.62 3.03
N ASN A 98 12.76 6.02 2.68
CA ASN A 98 13.97 5.30 3.06
C ASN A 98 14.16 5.26 4.57
N ARG A 99 13.92 6.38 5.27
CA ARG A 99 13.96 6.45 6.74
C ARG A 99 12.94 5.50 7.36
N LYS A 100 11.68 5.55 6.90
CA LYS A 100 10.63 4.66 7.40
C LYS A 100 10.92 3.19 7.13
N ARG A 101 11.48 2.87 5.96
CA ARG A 101 11.93 1.52 5.63
C ARG A 101 13.04 1.06 6.58
N LYS A 102 14.04 1.92 6.84
CA LYS A 102 15.13 1.60 7.77
C LYS A 102 14.61 1.37 9.20
N GLU A 103 13.74 2.25 9.69
CA GLU A 103 13.09 2.10 10.99
C GLU A 103 12.33 0.77 11.10
N TRP A 104 11.58 0.43 10.04
CA TRP A 104 10.83 -0.82 10.00
C TRP A 104 11.75 -2.05 9.97
N LEU A 105 12.84 -2.01 9.17
CA LEU A 105 13.82 -3.10 9.11
C LEU A 105 14.51 -3.34 10.45
N LEU A 106 14.83 -2.29 11.19
CA LEU A 106 15.42 -2.40 12.53
C LEU A 106 14.45 -3.06 13.51
N LYS A 107 13.16 -2.72 13.45
CA LYS A 107 12.14 -3.29 14.34
C LYS A 107 11.71 -4.71 13.96
N ASN A 108 11.90 -5.11 12.71
CA ASN A 108 11.38 -6.38 12.16
C ASN A 108 12.50 -7.18 11.47
N LYS A 109 13.69 -7.21 12.09
CA LYS A 109 14.88 -7.79 11.49
C LYS A 109 14.69 -9.29 11.20
N GLU A 110 14.14 -10.03 12.15
CA GLU A 110 13.86 -11.47 12.03
C GLU A 110 12.89 -11.75 10.87
N GLN A 111 11.79 -11.00 10.80
CA GLN A 111 10.85 -11.12 9.67
C GLN A 111 11.49 -10.82 8.32
N SER A 112 12.42 -9.87 8.29
CA SER A 112 13.15 -9.52 7.08
C SER A 112 14.07 -10.65 6.64
N ILE A 113 14.79 -11.24 7.58
CA ILE A 113 15.70 -12.38 7.35
C ILE A 113 14.88 -13.59 6.87
N MET A 114 13.81 -13.94 7.58
CA MET A 114 12.87 -14.99 7.20
C MET A 114 12.37 -14.84 5.75
N ARG A 115 11.88 -13.66 5.40
CA ARG A 115 11.43 -13.38 4.03
C ARG A 115 12.56 -13.46 3.02
N GLY A 116 13.77 -13.05 3.41
CA GLY A 116 14.97 -13.11 2.60
C GLY A 116 15.34 -14.54 2.26
N ALA A 117 15.40 -15.42 3.25
CA ALA A 117 15.71 -16.87 3.06
C ALA A 117 14.71 -17.54 2.12
N VAL A 118 13.40 -17.38 2.37
CA VAL A 118 12.37 -17.96 1.49
C VAL A 118 12.43 -17.36 0.08
N ASN A 119 12.59 -16.06 -0.08
CA ASN A 119 12.67 -15.46 -1.41
C ASN A 119 13.94 -15.86 -2.16
N TYR A 120 15.05 -16.04 -1.47
CA TYR A 120 16.28 -16.58 -2.06
C TYR A 120 16.05 -17.99 -2.59
N MET A 121 15.50 -18.86 -1.78
CA MET A 121 15.19 -20.24 -2.13
C MET A 121 14.25 -20.32 -3.35
N LEU A 122 13.10 -19.62 -3.32
CA LEU A 122 12.13 -19.59 -4.41
C LEU A 122 12.75 -19.11 -5.73
N ARG A 123 13.61 -18.09 -5.66
CA ARG A 123 14.31 -17.55 -6.83
C ARG A 123 15.31 -18.55 -7.39
N THR A 124 16.09 -19.23 -6.52
CA THR A 124 17.05 -20.23 -6.92
C THR A 124 16.37 -21.45 -7.53
N ALA A 125 15.25 -21.89 -6.96
CA ALA A 125 14.42 -22.96 -7.49
C ALA A 125 13.58 -22.54 -8.73
N LYS A 126 13.56 -21.23 -9.09
CA LYS A 126 12.73 -20.65 -10.16
C LYS A 126 11.23 -20.87 -9.97
N ILE A 127 10.77 -20.90 -8.71
CA ILE A 127 9.37 -21.14 -8.33
C ILE A 127 8.71 -19.80 -7.95
N LYS A 128 7.46 -19.62 -8.43
CA LYS A 128 6.66 -18.47 -8.04
C LYS A 128 6.12 -18.65 -6.63
N LYS A 129 6.21 -17.59 -5.82
CA LYS A 129 5.65 -17.58 -4.47
C LYS A 129 4.12 -17.65 -4.50
N ILE A 130 3.54 -18.64 -3.81
CA ILE A 130 2.11 -18.92 -3.76
C ILE A 130 1.45 -18.63 -2.39
N CYS A 131 2.23 -18.64 -1.30
CA CYS A 131 1.73 -18.43 0.05
C CYS A 131 2.65 -17.51 0.87
N ARG A 132 2.36 -17.32 2.15
CA ARG A 132 3.18 -16.49 3.05
C ARG A 132 4.49 -17.20 3.39
N SER A 133 5.56 -16.43 3.70
CA SER A 133 6.86 -17.01 4.08
C SER A 133 6.79 -17.89 5.32
N ILE A 134 5.90 -17.60 6.26
CA ILE A 134 5.66 -18.39 7.46
C ILE A 134 5.17 -19.80 7.13
N GLU A 135 4.36 -19.94 6.09
CA GLU A 135 3.82 -21.24 5.64
C GLU A 135 4.93 -22.11 5.00
N TYR A 136 5.85 -21.50 4.28
CA TYR A 136 7.04 -22.19 3.75
C TYR A 136 7.99 -22.65 4.86
N LEU A 137 8.16 -21.83 5.90
CA LEU A 137 9.10 -22.11 7.00
C LEU A 137 8.51 -23.06 8.05
N GLY A 138 7.20 -23.16 8.14
CA GLY A 138 6.51 -23.96 9.14
C GLY A 138 6.65 -23.45 10.58
N CYS A 139 7.08 -22.20 10.77
CA CYS A 139 7.27 -21.60 12.08
C CYS A 139 7.03 -20.09 12.09
N SER A 140 6.79 -19.52 13.27
CA SER A 140 6.72 -18.07 13.48
C SER A 140 8.11 -17.40 13.40
N PRO A 141 8.18 -16.06 13.26
CA PRO A 141 9.45 -15.33 13.32
C PRO A 141 10.21 -15.55 14.63
N GLN A 142 9.49 -15.69 15.73
CA GLN A 142 10.07 -15.90 17.06
C GLN A 142 10.68 -17.31 17.16
N GLU A 143 9.97 -18.34 16.72
CA GLU A 143 10.47 -19.70 16.73
C GLU A 143 11.70 -19.87 15.82
N LEU A 144 11.70 -19.21 14.63
CA LEU A 144 12.88 -19.19 13.78
C LEU A 144 14.06 -18.53 14.47
N ARG A 145 13.82 -17.40 15.15
CA ARG A 145 14.84 -16.71 15.90
C ARG A 145 15.49 -17.63 16.94
N GLU A 146 14.68 -18.26 17.76
CA GLU A 146 15.13 -19.19 18.81
C GLU A 146 15.89 -20.39 18.23
N HIS A 147 15.40 -20.95 17.12
CA HIS A 147 16.05 -22.04 16.41
C HIS A 147 17.46 -21.66 15.93
N ILE A 148 17.61 -20.48 15.35
CA ILE A 148 18.90 -19.99 14.84
C ILE A 148 19.84 -19.60 15.98
N GLU A 149 19.34 -18.93 17.04
CA GLU A 149 20.13 -18.53 18.21
C GLU A 149 20.76 -19.73 18.94
N LYS A 150 20.02 -20.84 19.06
CA LYS A 150 20.54 -22.07 19.67
C LYS A 150 21.73 -22.67 18.91
N GLN A 151 21.94 -22.28 17.68
CA GLN A 151 23.01 -22.76 16.81
C GLN A 151 24.14 -21.71 16.63
N PHE A 152 24.06 -20.56 17.30
CA PHE A 152 25.08 -19.53 17.18
C PHE A 152 26.43 -20.04 17.71
N ARG A 153 27.47 -19.75 16.97
CA ARG A 153 28.87 -19.94 17.37
C ARG A 153 29.46 -18.59 17.82
N ASP A 154 30.57 -18.66 18.53
CA ASP A 154 31.24 -17.47 19.06
C ASP A 154 31.45 -16.40 17.97
N GLY A 155 31.05 -15.18 18.29
CA GLY A 155 31.12 -14.05 17.37
C GLY A 155 29.89 -13.87 16.46
N MET A 156 28.88 -14.76 16.52
CA MET A 156 27.61 -14.57 15.81
C MET A 156 26.62 -13.81 16.68
N THR A 157 26.04 -12.74 16.13
CA THR A 157 24.95 -11.97 16.75
C THR A 157 23.94 -11.56 15.68
N TRP A 158 22.72 -11.20 16.07
CA TRP A 158 21.74 -10.71 15.11
C TRP A 158 22.16 -9.40 14.44
N GLU A 159 22.95 -8.58 15.12
CA GLU A 159 23.46 -7.29 14.63
C GLU A 159 24.41 -7.48 13.46
N ASN A 160 25.23 -8.53 13.48
CA ASN A 160 26.24 -8.79 12.46
C ASN A 160 25.82 -9.80 11.38
N HIS A 161 24.50 -10.16 11.32
CA HIS A 161 23.95 -10.93 10.21
C HIS A 161 24.19 -10.21 8.88
N GLY A 162 24.69 -10.96 7.92
CA GLY A 162 25.08 -10.50 6.58
C GLY A 162 26.61 -10.35 6.48
N PRO A 163 27.27 -9.46 7.22
CA PRO A 163 28.73 -9.33 7.16
C PRO A 163 29.48 -10.53 7.74
N VAL A 164 29.03 -11.09 8.86
CA VAL A 164 29.75 -12.15 9.59
C VAL A 164 29.16 -13.53 9.32
N TRP A 165 27.84 -13.68 9.31
CA TRP A 165 27.17 -14.93 9.09
C TRP A 165 25.89 -14.77 8.26
N HIS A 166 25.44 -15.87 7.65
CA HIS A 166 24.24 -15.97 6.86
C HIS A 166 23.31 -17.05 7.38
N VAL A 167 22.03 -16.96 7.10
CA VAL A 167 21.12 -18.11 7.18
C VAL A 167 21.36 -18.97 5.95
N ASP A 168 21.77 -20.20 6.16
CA ASP A 168 22.08 -21.18 5.14
C ASP A 168 21.11 -22.37 5.21
N HIS A 169 20.95 -23.09 4.09
CA HIS A 169 20.18 -24.34 4.03
C HIS A 169 21.11 -25.52 4.28
N ILE A 170 20.83 -26.35 5.31
CA ILE A 170 21.60 -27.55 5.62
C ILE A 170 21.68 -28.43 4.37
N ILE A 171 20.53 -28.84 3.83
CA ILE A 171 20.43 -29.48 2.51
C ILE A 171 20.27 -28.36 1.48
N PRO A 172 21.23 -28.16 0.57
CA PRO A 172 21.20 -27.07 -0.38
C PRO A 172 19.96 -27.09 -1.27
N VAL A 173 19.50 -25.89 -1.65
CA VAL A 173 18.30 -25.71 -2.48
C VAL A 173 18.37 -26.50 -3.79
N ALA A 174 19.56 -26.67 -4.36
CA ALA A 174 19.77 -27.39 -5.62
C ALA A 174 19.58 -28.92 -5.54
N TRP A 175 19.50 -29.47 -4.33
CA TRP A 175 19.38 -30.95 -4.14
C TRP A 175 17.94 -31.47 -4.16
N TRP A 176 16.96 -30.57 -4.19
CA TRP A 176 15.55 -30.92 -4.13
C TRP A 176 14.92 -31.03 -5.53
N ASP A 177 14.10 -32.08 -5.72
CA ASP A 177 13.37 -32.27 -6.99
C ASP A 177 12.04 -31.56 -6.98
N TYR A 178 12.08 -30.27 -7.27
CA TYR A 178 10.89 -29.42 -7.33
C TYR A 178 9.95 -29.72 -8.51
N LYS A 179 10.40 -30.50 -9.49
CA LYS A 179 9.63 -30.83 -10.69
C LYS A 179 8.68 -32.01 -10.43
N ASN A 180 9.18 -33.06 -9.78
CA ASN A 180 8.41 -34.26 -9.55
C ASN A 180 7.80 -34.32 -8.14
N ASP A 181 8.23 -33.45 -7.23
CA ASP A 181 7.78 -33.38 -5.85
C ASP A 181 7.33 -31.98 -5.49
N PRO A 182 6.03 -31.65 -5.59
CA PRO A 182 5.50 -30.33 -5.25
C PRO A 182 5.75 -29.89 -3.80
N ASP A 183 5.89 -30.83 -2.88
CA ASP A 183 6.11 -30.56 -1.45
C ASP A 183 7.60 -30.34 -1.12
N ALA A 184 8.50 -30.64 -2.05
CA ALA A 184 9.93 -30.39 -1.87
C ALA A 184 10.23 -28.93 -1.50
N ILE A 185 9.42 -27.98 -2.01
CA ILE A 185 9.57 -26.55 -1.73
C ILE A 185 9.37 -26.23 -0.24
N PHE A 186 8.40 -26.87 0.42
CA PHE A 186 8.13 -26.69 1.84
C PHE A 186 9.22 -27.35 2.70
N ARG A 187 9.65 -28.56 2.33
CA ARG A 187 10.75 -29.24 3.04
C ARG A 187 12.08 -28.50 2.91
N ALA A 188 12.41 -28.01 1.71
CA ALA A 188 13.61 -27.23 1.48
C ALA A 188 13.63 -25.94 2.30
N SER A 189 12.46 -25.29 2.44
CA SER A 189 12.32 -24.02 3.17
C SER A 189 12.12 -24.19 4.66
N HIS A 190 11.74 -25.37 5.14
CA HIS A 190 11.38 -25.60 6.53
C HIS A 190 12.49 -25.12 7.48
N TYR A 191 12.11 -24.52 8.59
CA TYR A 191 13.06 -23.92 9.54
C TYR A 191 14.11 -24.91 10.05
N SER A 192 13.77 -26.21 10.16
CA SER A 192 14.70 -27.26 10.56
C SER A 192 15.82 -27.51 9.53
N ASN A 193 15.63 -27.09 8.28
CA ASN A 193 16.67 -27.12 7.24
C ASN A 193 17.51 -25.84 7.21
N LEU A 194 17.34 -24.93 8.19
CA LEU A 194 18.06 -23.67 8.26
C LEU A 194 19.07 -23.67 9.41
N GLN A 195 20.25 -23.15 9.14
CA GLN A 195 21.34 -22.99 10.11
C GLN A 195 22.04 -21.64 9.94
N PRO A 196 22.65 -21.09 10.99
CA PRO A 196 23.61 -20.00 10.87
C PRO A 196 24.95 -20.56 10.41
N LEU A 197 25.54 -19.96 9.37
CA LEU A 197 26.85 -20.34 8.88
C LEU A 197 27.69 -19.08 8.67
N PHE A 198 28.99 -19.10 9.05
CA PHE A 198 29.86 -17.96 8.76
C PHE A 198 29.88 -17.65 7.26
N ALA A 199 29.91 -16.40 6.90
CA ALA A 199 29.82 -15.96 5.50
C ALA A 199 30.88 -16.62 4.61
N LYS A 200 32.12 -16.77 5.13
CA LYS A 200 33.20 -17.48 4.42
C LYS A 200 32.90 -18.96 4.24
N GLU A 201 32.43 -19.65 5.28
CA GLU A 201 32.09 -21.06 5.22
C GLU A 201 30.90 -21.30 4.29
N ASN A 202 29.90 -20.41 4.30
CA ASN A 202 28.77 -20.47 3.40
C ASN A 202 29.21 -20.35 1.92
N CYS A 203 30.14 -19.46 1.63
CA CYS A 203 30.73 -19.35 0.28
C CYS A 203 31.49 -20.62 -0.12
N ILE A 204 32.24 -21.20 0.81
CA ILE A 204 32.99 -22.46 0.56
C ILE A 204 32.02 -23.64 0.40
N LYS A 205 30.98 -23.72 1.20
CA LYS A 205 29.98 -24.77 1.11
C LYS A 205 29.25 -24.77 -0.25
N GLY A 206 28.81 -23.61 -0.71
CA GLY A 206 28.05 -23.49 -1.96
C GLY A 206 26.87 -24.44 -2.01
N ALA A 207 26.80 -25.32 -3.02
CA ALA A 207 25.77 -26.34 -3.16
C ALA A 207 26.22 -27.73 -2.67
N ARG A 208 27.31 -27.85 -1.91
CA ARG A 208 27.77 -29.14 -1.37
C ARG A 208 26.98 -29.52 -0.13
N TYR A 209 26.62 -30.76 -0.04
CA TYR A 209 25.99 -31.38 1.14
C TYR A 209 26.84 -32.60 1.54
N ALA A 210 27.43 -32.54 2.71
CA ALA A 210 28.08 -33.65 3.36
C ALA A 210 27.03 -34.27 4.28
N GLY A 211 26.21 -35.22 3.75
CA GLY A 211 25.23 -35.98 4.51
C GLY A 211 25.85 -36.85 5.56
#